data_a9112dc7aa38fd4d4c1df90a12e3b86d
#
_entry.id   a9112dc7aa38fd4d4c1df90a12e3b86d
#
_cell.length_a   1.000
_cell.length_b   1.000
_cell.length_c   1.000
_cell.angle_alpha   90.00
_cell.angle_beta   90.00
_cell.angle_gamma   90.00
#
_symmetry.space_group_name_H-M   'P 1'
#
loop_
_entity.id
_entity.type
_entity.pdbx_description
1 polymer ?
#
loop_
_entity_poly.entity_id
_entity_poly.type
_entity_poly.pdbx_seq_one_letter_code
_entity_poly.pdbx_strand_id
1 'polypeptide(L)'
;QLDYKKVEIKDIDRIELYGKDGSHYRRYLSLSEVPSDLDNYYVRIQSDKFKDMLLPVSKITDKGNAYSVTVSANQLVEGEGDRYRPDYSFELPKTPLSQEGVYTSFKTLIEAMKSNPTGNFKLGADVSADELQLEQSVTSYVPEEFSGSLTSRVDGKDYTIYNLVKPLFATLKNATIQQLTLKSAAVTGKDSIGTLASNAQN
;
A
#
# COMPACT_ATOMS: atom_id res chain seq x y z
N GLN A 1 17.89 11.07 36.04
CA GLN A 1 17.84 9.65 35.64
C GLN A 1 16.78 9.54 34.58
N LEU A 2 17.18 9.46 33.30
CA LEU A 2 16.25 9.23 32.21
C LEU A 2 15.84 7.76 32.22
N ASP A 3 14.58 7.53 32.45
CA ASP A 3 13.99 6.19 32.45
C ASP A 3 13.76 5.77 31.00
N TYR A 4 14.71 5.01 30.46
CA TYR A 4 14.57 4.46 29.12
C TYR A 4 13.54 3.35 29.12
N LYS A 5 12.33 3.62 28.67
CA LYS A 5 11.37 2.57 28.41
C LYS A 5 11.84 1.73 27.23
N LYS A 6 12.22 0.50 27.50
CA LYS A 6 12.49 -0.49 26.48
C LYS A 6 11.21 -0.73 25.67
N VAL A 7 11.17 -0.25 24.43
CA VAL A 7 10.09 -0.57 23.51
C VAL A 7 10.33 -1.98 23.00
N GLU A 8 9.52 -2.92 23.45
CA GLU A 8 9.55 -4.27 22.90
C GLU A 8 8.80 -4.31 21.57
N ILE A 9 9.25 -5.16 20.64
CA ILE A 9 8.66 -5.31 19.28
C ILE A 9 7.16 -5.61 19.35
N LYS A 10 6.70 -6.31 20.37
CA LYS A 10 5.27 -6.58 20.63
C LYS A 10 4.42 -5.33 20.88
N ASP A 11 5.04 -4.20 21.17
CA ASP A 11 4.36 -2.92 21.38
C ASP A 11 4.15 -2.13 20.06
N ILE A 12 4.55 -2.69 18.93
CA ILE A 12 4.37 -2.10 17.61
C ILE A 12 3.05 -2.59 17.02
N ASP A 13 2.13 -1.65 16.74
CA ASP A 13 0.83 -1.95 16.14
C ASP A 13 0.94 -2.10 14.63
N ARG A 14 1.82 -1.30 14.01
CA ARG A 14 1.98 -1.27 12.57
C ARG A 14 3.41 -0.91 12.18
N ILE A 15 3.94 -1.61 11.18
CA ILE A 15 5.22 -1.33 10.55
C ILE A 15 5.04 -1.37 9.04
N GLU A 16 5.50 -0.33 8.34
CA GLU A 16 5.26 -0.15 6.92
C GLU A 16 6.48 0.41 6.21
N LEU A 17 6.70 -0.03 4.97
CA LEU A 17 7.72 0.53 4.09
C LEU A 17 7.13 1.67 3.25
N TYR A 18 7.82 2.80 3.21
CA TYR A 18 7.52 3.95 2.36
C TYR A 18 8.72 4.30 1.49
N GLY A 19 8.45 4.73 0.27
CA GLY A 19 9.41 5.44 -0.57
C GLY A 19 8.97 6.88 -0.77
N LYS A 20 9.92 7.80 -0.80
CA LYS A 20 9.68 9.23 -1.02
C LYS A 20 9.94 9.57 -2.48
N ASP A 21 8.94 10.17 -3.14
CA ASP A 21 9.02 10.73 -4.48
C ASP A 21 8.61 12.21 -4.40
N GLY A 22 9.60 13.09 -4.49
CA GLY A 22 9.38 14.51 -4.23
C GLY A 22 8.83 14.78 -2.83
N SER A 23 7.63 15.34 -2.73
CA SER A 23 6.92 15.57 -1.46
C SER A 23 5.94 14.45 -1.08
N HIS A 24 5.79 13.45 -1.92
CA HIS A 24 4.86 12.35 -1.74
C HIS A 24 5.55 11.11 -1.19
N TYR A 25 4.90 10.43 -0.21
CA TYR A 25 5.31 9.15 0.31
C TYR A 25 4.40 8.05 -0.23
N ARG A 26 4.99 7.10 -0.96
CA ARG A 26 4.31 5.93 -1.47
C ARG A 26 4.52 4.75 -0.54
N ARG A 27 3.45 4.09 -0.13
CA ARG A 27 3.52 2.86 0.66
C ARG A 27 3.76 1.65 -0.22
N TYR A 28 4.70 0.80 0.19
CA TYR A 28 5.03 -0.46 -0.45
C TYR A 28 4.48 -1.64 0.35
N LEU A 29 3.60 -2.42 -0.24
CA LEU A 29 3.09 -3.68 0.34
C LEU A 29 3.89 -4.89 -0.13
N SER A 30 4.66 -4.73 -1.19
CA SER A 30 5.57 -5.70 -1.76
C SER A 30 6.68 -4.99 -2.54
N LEU A 31 7.75 -5.69 -2.83
CA LEU A 31 8.82 -5.22 -3.72
C LEU A 31 9.05 -6.22 -4.83
N SER A 32 9.36 -5.74 -6.04
CA SER A 32 9.77 -6.56 -7.18
C SER A 32 11.27 -6.82 -7.20
N GLU A 33 12.04 -5.90 -6.64
CA GLU A 33 13.50 -5.95 -6.59
C GLU A 33 14.04 -5.15 -5.40
N VAL A 34 15.28 -5.39 -5.03
CA VAL A 34 15.97 -4.53 -4.06
C VAL A 34 16.29 -3.20 -4.73
N PRO A 35 15.84 -2.05 -4.17
CA PRO A 35 16.17 -0.75 -4.71
C PRO A 35 17.69 -0.52 -4.74
N SER A 36 18.19 0.08 -5.80
CA SER A 36 19.61 0.42 -5.94
C SER A 36 20.06 1.56 -5.02
N ASP A 37 19.13 2.40 -4.62
CA ASP A 37 19.34 3.53 -3.69
C ASP A 37 18.28 3.49 -2.60
N LEU A 38 18.71 3.46 -1.36
CA LEU A 38 17.85 3.41 -0.17
C LEU A 38 17.59 4.78 0.46
N ASP A 39 18.18 5.86 -0.03
CA ASP A 39 18.12 7.19 0.58
C ASP A 39 16.69 7.75 0.64
N ASN A 40 15.82 7.29 -0.24
CA ASN A 40 14.41 7.69 -0.27
C ASN A 40 13.45 6.66 0.33
N TYR A 41 13.96 5.64 1.01
CA TYR A 41 13.15 4.61 1.65
C TYR A 41 13.15 4.76 3.16
N TYR A 42 11.95 4.65 3.73
CA TYR A 42 11.69 4.85 5.15
C TYR A 42 10.77 3.75 5.67
N VAL A 43 10.91 3.45 6.94
CA VAL A 43 9.96 2.58 7.65
C VAL A 43 9.17 3.44 8.62
N ARG A 44 7.85 3.37 8.51
CA ARG A 44 6.93 3.99 9.45
C ARG A 44 6.58 2.97 10.53
N ILE A 45 6.81 3.35 11.78
CA ILE A 45 6.47 2.55 12.95
C ILE A 45 5.38 3.27 13.72
N GLN A 46 4.25 2.58 13.95
CA GLN A 46 3.13 3.08 14.71
C GLN A 46 2.90 2.23 15.96
N SER A 47 2.61 2.91 17.06
CA SER A 47 2.23 2.30 18.32
C SER A 47 1.32 3.27 19.09
N ASP A 48 0.36 2.74 19.84
CA ASP A 48 -0.41 3.51 20.81
C ASP A 48 0.41 3.96 22.02
N LYS A 49 1.60 3.39 22.24
CA LYS A 49 2.50 3.71 23.36
C LYS A 49 3.53 4.79 23.06
N PHE A 50 3.78 5.09 21.79
CA PHE A 50 4.74 6.11 21.38
C PHE A 50 4.29 6.79 20.10
N LYS A 51 4.84 8.00 19.88
CA LYS A 51 4.53 8.77 18.70
C LYS A 51 4.99 8.05 17.43
N ASP A 52 4.21 8.18 16.36
CA ASP A 52 4.57 7.78 15.01
C ASP A 52 6.00 8.18 14.65
N MET A 53 6.77 7.24 14.13
CA MET A 53 8.16 7.46 13.73
C MET A 53 8.37 7.05 12.28
N LEU A 54 9.20 7.81 11.59
CA LEU A 54 9.67 7.54 10.25
C LEU A 54 11.19 7.38 10.30
N LEU A 55 11.67 6.16 10.08
CA LEU A 55 13.09 5.80 10.18
C LEU A 55 13.68 5.49 8.81
N PRO A 56 14.89 5.98 8.48
CA PRO A 56 15.56 5.57 7.25
C PRO A 56 15.82 4.07 7.20
N VAL A 57 15.60 3.47 6.03
CA VAL A 57 15.97 2.08 5.77
C VAL A 57 17.49 1.98 5.69
N SER A 58 18.08 1.07 6.44
CA SER A 58 19.52 0.83 6.40
C SER A 58 19.91 -0.26 5.41
N LYS A 59 19.02 -1.25 5.20
CA LYS A 59 19.30 -2.41 4.36
C LYS A 59 18.01 -3.10 3.91
N ILE A 60 18.00 -3.59 2.67
CA ILE A 60 17.00 -4.53 2.17
C ILE A 60 17.74 -5.74 1.62
N THR A 61 17.40 -6.92 2.12
CA THR A 61 18.05 -8.19 1.73
C THR A 61 17.03 -9.14 1.08
N ASP A 62 17.40 -9.72 -0.04
CA ASP A 62 16.61 -10.79 -0.67
C ASP A 62 16.79 -12.08 0.12
N LYS A 63 15.69 -12.63 0.63
CA LYS A 63 15.63 -13.91 1.37
C LYS A 63 15.10 -15.06 0.53
N GLY A 64 14.94 -14.87 -0.77
CA GLY A 64 14.38 -15.85 -1.69
C GLY A 64 12.87 -15.75 -1.83
N ASN A 65 12.12 -16.01 -0.79
CA ASN A 65 10.65 -15.94 -0.76
C ASN A 65 10.08 -14.56 -0.36
N ALA A 66 10.89 -13.72 0.26
CA ALA A 66 10.53 -12.38 0.70
C ALA A 66 11.77 -11.48 0.75
N TYR A 67 11.56 -10.20 0.98
CA TYR A 67 12.61 -9.25 1.32
C TYR A 67 12.63 -8.98 2.83
N SER A 68 13.83 -8.89 3.41
CA SER A 68 14.02 -8.42 4.77
C SER A 68 14.39 -6.94 4.74
N VAL A 69 13.54 -6.10 5.32
CA VAL A 69 13.76 -4.65 5.44
C VAL A 69 14.31 -4.38 6.84
N THR A 70 15.46 -3.73 6.90
CA THR A 70 16.17 -3.46 8.16
C THR A 70 16.26 -1.96 8.40
N VAL A 71 15.95 -1.55 9.62
CA VAL A 71 16.18 -0.19 10.13
C VAL A 71 17.10 -0.24 11.31
N SER A 72 17.97 0.77 11.41
CA SER A 72 18.84 0.92 12.57
C SER A 72 18.09 1.63 13.71
N ALA A 73 18.10 1.03 14.87
CA ALA A 73 17.54 1.63 16.09
C ALA A 73 18.44 2.76 16.66
N ASN A 74 19.56 3.06 16.03
CA ASN A 74 20.49 4.08 16.49
C ASN A 74 19.88 5.48 16.66
N GLN A 75 18.79 5.76 15.97
CA GLN A 75 18.10 7.05 16.06
C GLN A 75 17.06 7.10 17.18
N LEU A 76 16.79 5.98 17.85
CA LEU A 76 15.75 5.89 18.89
C LEU A 76 16.31 6.09 20.32
N VAL A 77 17.62 6.18 20.48
CA VAL A 77 18.26 6.29 21.80
C VAL A 77 19.29 7.41 21.80
N GLU A 78 18.96 8.54 22.41
CA GLU A 78 19.96 9.49 22.87
C GLU A 78 20.51 8.99 24.21
N GLY A 79 21.77 8.59 24.25
CA GLY A 79 22.41 8.19 25.49
C GLY A 79 23.76 7.52 25.27
N GLU A 80 24.67 7.71 26.21
CA GLU A 80 25.97 7.07 26.23
C GLU A 80 25.85 5.56 26.42
N GLY A 81 26.31 4.79 25.46
CA GLY A 81 26.53 3.35 25.60
C GLY A 81 26.14 2.54 24.40
N ASP A 82 27.12 1.86 23.82
CA ASP A 82 27.01 0.94 22.67
C ASP A 82 26.17 -0.33 22.95
N ARG A 83 25.46 -0.41 24.05
CA ARG A 83 24.95 -1.68 24.56
C ARG A 83 23.60 -2.13 24.05
N TYR A 84 22.79 -1.25 23.45
CA TYR A 84 21.44 -1.61 22.99
C TYR A 84 21.03 -0.84 21.76
N ARG A 85 21.54 -1.27 20.62
CA ARG A 85 21.13 -0.74 19.31
C ARG A 85 20.88 -1.90 18.35
N PRO A 86 19.91 -2.78 18.64
CA PRO A 86 19.59 -3.84 17.70
C PRO A 86 18.99 -3.24 16.45
N ASP A 87 19.53 -3.62 15.31
CA ASP A 87 18.81 -3.45 14.07
C ASP A 87 17.48 -4.21 14.16
N TYR A 88 16.43 -3.59 13.66
CA TYR A 88 15.13 -4.22 13.56
C TYR A 88 14.84 -4.56 12.12
N SER A 89 14.38 -5.77 11.86
CA SER A 89 14.01 -6.24 10.53
C SER A 89 12.61 -6.80 10.50
N PHE A 90 11.90 -6.59 9.40
CA PHE A 90 10.63 -7.21 9.11
C PHE A 90 10.59 -7.71 7.67
N GLU A 91 9.73 -8.68 7.42
CA GLU A 91 9.58 -9.26 6.09
C GLU A 91 8.55 -8.50 5.27
N LEU A 92 8.90 -8.26 4.01
CA LEU A 92 8.03 -7.68 3.00
C LEU A 92 7.87 -8.68 1.85
N PRO A 93 6.64 -9.00 1.41
CA PRO A 93 6.41 -9.94 0.32
C PRO A 93 7.08 -9.48 -0.98
N LYS A 94 7.43 -10.45 -1.82
CA LYS A 94 7.78 -10.17 -3.22
C LYS A 94 6.53 -9.86 -4.03
N THR A 95 6.62 -8.88 -4.92
CA THR A 95 5.56 -8.62 -5.89
C THR A 95 5.42 -9.85 -6.79
N PRO A 96 4.18 -10.37 -6.99
CA PRO A 96 3.96 -11.46 -7.91
C PRO A 96 4.48 -11.16 -9.32
N LEU A 97 4.90 -12.19 -10.04
CA LEU A 97 5.37 -12.04 -11.42
C LEU A 97 4.27 -11.44 -12.29
N SER A 98 4.67 -10.55 -13.20
CA SER A 98 3.77 -9.97 -14.17
C SER A 98 3.22 -11.04 -15.11
N GLN A 99 1.90 -11.04 -15.32
CA GLN A 99 1.17 -11.88 -16.25
C GLN A 99 0.34 -11.01 -17.17
N GLU A 100 0.09 -11.45 -18.39
CA GLU A 100 -0.76 -10.74 -19.33
C GLU A 100 -2.18 -10.56 -18.75
N GLY A 101 -2.69 -9.34 -18.80
CA GLY A 101 -4.01 -8.99 -18.27
C GLY A 101 -4.11 -8.95 -16.74
N VAL A 102 -3.01 -9.18 -16.04
CA VAL A 102 -2.93 -9.12 -14.58
C VAL A 102 -2.08 -7.90 -14.15
N TYR A 103 -2.66 -7.08 -13.28
CA TYR A 103 -2.04 -5.86 -12.79
C TYR A 103 -1.54 -6.05 -11.36
N THR A 104 -0.32 -5.65 -11.10
CA THR A 104 0.33 -5.75 -9.79
C THR A 104 0.61 -4.37 -9.16
N SER A 105 0.18 -3.30 -9.83
CA SER A 105 0.26 -1.92 -9.35
C SER A 105 -1.11 -1.26 -9.43
N PHE A 106 -1.50 -0.54 -8.39
CA PHE A 106 -2.75 0.22 -8.36
C PHE A 106 -2.77 1.29 -9.46
N LYS A 107 -1.67 2.03 -9.61
CA LYS A 107 -1.55 3.08 -10.62
C LYS A 107 -1.77 2.53 -12.03
N THR A 108 -1.11 1.43 -12.39
CA THR A 108 -1.24 0.85 -13.74
C THR A 108 -2.62 0.25 -13.97
N LEU A 109 -3.24 -0.34 -12.95
CA LEU A 109 -4.62 -0.83 -13.02
C LEU A 109 -5.60 0.31 -13.31
N ILE A 110 -5.50 1.42 -12.57
CA ILE A 110 -6.36 2.59 -12.78
C ILE A 110 -6.17 3.17 -14.17
N GLU A 111 -4.94 3.37 -14.62
CA GLU A 111 -4.64 3.88 -15.96
C GLU A 111 -5.21 2.98 -17.06
N ALA A 112 -5.11 1.67 -16.89
CA ALA A 112 -5.66 0.70 -17.84
C ALA A 112 -7.19 0.73 -17.88
N MET A 113 -7.87 0.79 -16.74
CA MET A 113 -9.33 0.88 -16.66
C MET A 113 -9.85 2.19 -17.23
N LYS A 114 -9.16 3.31 -17.03
CA LYS A 114 -9.48 4.61 -17.62
C LYS A 114 -9.34 4.60 -19.14
N SER A 115 -8.31 3.95 -19.65
CA SER A 115 -8.04 3.84 -21.09
C SER A 115 -8.97 2.89 -21.82
N ASN A 116 -9.45 1.85 -21.12
CA ASN A 116 -10.36 0.84 -21.70
C ASN A 116 -11.44 0.44 -20.68
N PRO A 117 -12.46 1.29 -20.47
CA PRO A 117 -13.47 1.06 -19.44
C PRO A 117 -14.43 -0.09 -19.73
N THR A 118 -14.32 -0.74 -20.88
CA THR A 118 -15.09 -1.95 -21.27
C THR A 118 -14.27 -3.23 -21.17
N GLY A 119 -12.98 -3.13 -20.78
CA GLY A 119 -12.04 -4.24 -20.72
C GLY A 119 -12.23 -5.16 -19.51
N ASN A 120 -11.48 -6.24 -19.52
CA ASN A 120 -11.43 -7.21 -18.43
C ASN A 120 -10.11 -7.10 -17.69
N PHE A 121 -10.17 -6.89 -16.37
CA PHE A 121 -9.01 -6.60 -15.55
C PHE A 121 -8.91 -7.57 -14.37
N LYS A 122 -7.67 -7.94 -14.04
CA LYS A 122 -7.34 -8.78 -12.89
C LYS A 122 -6.29 -8.08 -12.05
N LEU A 123 -6.54 -7.98 -10.76
CA LEU A 123 -5.55 -7.54 -9.77
C LEU A 123 -4.84 -8.76 -9.20
N GLY A 124 -3.53 -8.83 -9.35
CA GLY A 124 -2.71 -9.97 -8.94
C GLY A 124 -1.66 -9.65 -7.87
N ALA A 125 -1.86 -8.59 -7.11
CA ALA A 125 -1.07 -8.23 -5.93
C ALA A 125 -1.90 -7.42 -4.96
N ASP A 126 -1.53 -7.44 -3.67
CA ASP A 126 -2.02 -6.44 -2.73
C ASP A 126 -1.46 -5.07 -3.12
N VAL A 127 -2.33 -4.08 -3.23
CA VAL A 127 -1.96 -2.72 -3.68
C VAL A 127 -2.54 -1.67 -2.76
N SER A 128 -1.92 -0.51 -2.74
CA SER A 128 -2.40 0.64 -2.00
C SER A 128 -2.76 1.80 -2.93
N ALA A 129 -3.90 2.41 -2.69
CA ALA A 129 -4.31 3.64 -3.39
C ALA A 129 -3.38 4.83 -3.11
N ASP A 130 -2.50 4.73 -2.12
CA ASP A 130 -1.43 5.70 -1.87
C ASP A 130 -0.44 5.83 -3.05
N GLU A 131 -0.43 4.88 -3.98
CA GLU A 131 0.35 4.97 -5.22
C GLU A 131 -0.10 6.13 -6.13
N LEU A 132 -1.36 6.55 -6.00
CA LEU A 132 -1.95 7.64 -6.77
C LEU A 132 -2.37 8.79 -5.87
N GLN A 133 -1.84 9.98 -6.16
CA GLN A 133 -2.42 11.22 -5.64
C GLN A 133 -3.53 11.68 -6.56
N LEU A 134 -4.74 11.84 -6.01
CA LEU A 134 -5.85 12.45 -6.72
C LEU A 134 -5.87 13.95 -6.43
N GLU A 135 -6.11 14.75 -7.47
CA GLU A 135 -6.45 16.15 -7.29
C GLU A 135 -7.77 16.29 -6.52
N GLN A 136 -7.92 17.36 -5.76
CA GLN A 136 -9.12 17.58 -4.92
C GLN A 136 -10.43 17.60 -5.73
N SER A 137 -10.37 18.03 -6.97
CA SER A 137 -11.51 18.08 -7.89
C SER A 137 -11.97 16.70 -8.38
N VAL A 138 -11.12 15.68 -8.26
CA VAL A 138 -11.44 14.32 -8.69
C VAL A 138 -12.29 13.62 -7.66
N THR A 139 -13.42 13.08 -8.07
CA THR A 139 -14.42 12.47 -7.17
C THR A 139 -14.34 10.93 -7.13
N SER A 140 -13.61 10.33 -8.06
CA SER A 140 -13.40 8.87 -8.13
C SER A 140 -12.08 8.56 -8.85
N TYR A 141 -11.53 7.36 -8.64
CA TYR A 141 -10.29 6.93 -9.33
C TYR A 141 -10.53 6.65 -10.81
N VAL A 142 -11.68 6.08 -11.16
CA VAL A 142 -12.11 5.85 -12.54
C VAL A 142 -13.37 6.69 -12.79
N PRO A 143 -13.23 7.89 -13.37
CA PRO A 143 -14.35 8.80 -13.59
C PRO A 143 -15.23 8.40 -14.78
N GLU A 144 -14.71 7.61 -15.72
CA GLU A 144 -15.44 7.10 -16.87
C GLU A 144 -16.49 6.06 -16.43
N GLU A 145 -17.57 5.94 -17.19
CA GLU A 145 -18.54 4.85 -17.00
C GLU A 145 -17.83 3.51 -17.27
N PHE A 146 -17.77 2.65 -16.27
CA PHE A 146 -17.11 1.35 -16.37
C PHE A 146 -18.16 0.25 -16.62
N SER A 147 -17.98 -0.49 -17.70
CA SER A 147 -18.84 -1.60 -18.11
C SER A 147 -18.08 -2.89 -18.38
N GLY A 148 -16.82 -2.94 -18.02
CA GLY A 148 -15.98 -4.12 -18.11
C GLY A 148 -16.09 -5.06 -16.90
N SER A 149 -15.02 -5.78 -16.64
CA SER A 149 -14.90 -6.64 -15.46
C SER A 149 -13.65 -6.37 -14.65
N LEU A 150 -13.76 -6.56 -13.34
CA LEU A 150 -12.64 -6.51 -12.40
C LEU A 150 -12.76 -7.65 -11.40
N THR A 151 -11.68 -8.40 -11.22
CA THR A 151 -11.53 -9.38 -10.15
C THR A 151 -10.18 -9.20 -9.46
N SER A 152 -10.11 -9.46 -8.17
CA SER A 152 -8.85 -9.51 -7.42
C SER A 152 -8.44 -10.93 -7.02
N ARG A 153 -9.00 -11.95 -7.67
CA ARG A 153 -8.58 -13.34 -7.50
C ARG A 153 -7.79 -13.80 -8.72
N VAL A 154 -6.56 -14.24 -8.49
CA VAL A 154 -5.67 -14.79 -9.51
C VAL A 154 -5.01 -16.05 -8.96
N ASP A 155 -5.07 -17.16 -9.73
CA ASP A 155 -4.49 -18.45 -9.36
C ASP A 155 -4.92 -18.94 -7.95
N GLY A 156 -6.20 -18.72 -7.61
CA GLY A 156 -6.77 -19.12 -6.33
C GLY A 156 -6.40 -18.24 -5.14
N LYS A 157 -5.65 -17.17 -5.34
CA LYS A 157 -5.31 -16.18 -4.31
C LYS A 157 -6.18 -14.93 -4.45
N ASP A 158 -6.66 -14.42 -3.32
CA ASP A 158 -7.38 -13.17 -3.22
C ASP A 158 -6.43 -12.04 -2.84
N TYR A 159 -6.55 -10.91 -3.56
CA TYR A 159 -5.76 -9.72 -3.31
C TYR A 159 -6.62 -8.55 -2.88
N THR A 160 -6.01 -7.57 -2.24
CA THR A 160 -6.70 -6.48 -1.58
C THR A 160 -6.22 -5.13 -2.11
N ILE A 161 -7.16 -4.20 -2.30
CA ILE A 161 -6.88 -2.78 -2.49
C ILE A 161 -7.03 -2.07 -1.15
N TYR A 162 -5.96 -1.41 -0.72
CA TYR A 162 -5.91 -0.67 0.53
C TYR A 162 -6.02 0.83 0.31
N ASN A 163 -6.53 1.53 1.32
CA ASN A 163 -6.43 2.98 1.50
C ASN A 163 -7.11 3.83 0.44
N LEU A 164 -8.22 3.38 -0.13
CA LEU A 164 -9.04 4.23 -0.98
C LEU A 164 -9.55 5.43 -0.18
N VAL A 165 -9.43 6.63 -0.73
CA VAL A 165 -9.94 7.88 -0.15
C VAL A 165 -11.12 8.46 -0.95
N LYS A 166 -11.38 7.91 -2.12
CA LYS A 166 -12.52 8.19 -3.00
C LYS A 166 -13.11 6.87 -3.48
N PRO A 167 -14.34 6.86 -3.99
CA PRO A 167 -14.88 5.67 -4.67
C PRO A 167 -13.96 5.22 -5.81
N LEU A 168 -13.84 3.91 -5.99
CA LEU A 168 -13.03 3.36 -7.08
C LEU A 168 -13.62 3.77 -8.43
N PHE A 169 -14.93 3.67 -8.59
CA PHE A 169 -15.66 4.02 -9.82
C PHE A 169 -16.65 5.16 -9.57
N ALA A 170 -16.77 6.07 -10.54
CA ALA A 170 -17.89 7.02 -10.56
C ALA A 170 -19.20 6.32 -10.89
N THR A 171 -19.21 5.51 -11.95
CA THR A 171 -20.41 4.80 -12.43
C THR A 171 -20.04 3.40 -12.90
N LEU A 172 -20.76 2.40 -12.40
CA LEU A 172 -20.78 1.03 -12.92
C LEU A 172 -22.05 0.82 -13.72
N LYS A 173 -21.94 0.34 -14.95
CA LYS A 173 -23.08 0.01 -15.81
C LYS A 173 -22.85 -1.32 -16.50
N ASN A 174 -23.68 -2.32 -16.19
CA ASN A 174 -23.52 -3.68 -16.68
C ASN A 174 -22.10 -4.25 -16.44
N ALA A 175 -21.43 -3.77 -15.40
CA ALA A 175 -20.09 -4.22 -15.05
C ALA A 175 -20.13 -5.49 -14.22
N THR A 176 -19.08 -6.28 -14.32
CA THR A 176 -18.89 -7.47 -13.50
C THR A 176 -17.73 -7.26 -12.51
N ILE A 177 -18.06 -7.12 -11.24
CA ILE A 177 -17.06 -7.01 -10.18
C ILE A 177 -17.16 -8.27 -9.32
N GLN A 178 -16.09 -9.03 -9.26
CA GLN A 178 -16.03 -10.30 -8.53
C GLN A 178 -14.84 -10.38 -7.60
N GLN A 179 -15.07 -10.96 -6.42
CA GLN A 179 -14.00 -11.30 -5.47
C GLN A 179 -13.04 -10.13 -5.18
N LEU A 180 -13.57 -8.91 -5.13
CA LEU A 180 -12.82 -7.71 -4.80
C LEU A 180 -12.83 -7.48 -3.29
N THR A 181 -11.64 -7.34 -2.71
CA THR A 181 -11.47 -7.00 -1.30
C THR A 181 -10.91 -5.59 -1.18
N LEU A 182 -11.58 -4.75 -0.39
CA LEU A 182 -11.18 -3.38 -0.08
C LEU A 182 -10.97 -3.27 1.43
N LYS A 183 -9.83 -2.70 1.86
CA LYS A 183 -9.51 -2.50 3.27
C LYS A 183 -8.99 -1.10 3.55
N SER A 184 -9.15 -0.65 4.79
CA SER A 184 -8.64 0.65 5.26
C SER A 184 -9.11 1.83 4.40
N ALA A 185 -10.29 1.74 3.82
CA ALA A 185 -10.86 2.82 3.03
C ALA A 185 -11.40 3.94 3.94
N ALA A 186 -11.12 5.19 3.55
CA ALA A 186 -11.60 6.40 4.22
C ALA A 186 -12.34 7.28 3.21
N VAL A 187 -13.42 6.74 2.62
CA VAL A 187 -14.24 7.44 1.65
C VAL A 187 -15.24 8.33 2.39
N THR A 188 -15.17 9.65 2.14
CA THR A 188 -16.10 10.62 2.69
C THR A 188 -17.12 11.05 1.63
N GLY A 189 -18.40 10.99 1.96
CA GLY A 189 -19.49 11.43 1.09
C GLY A 189 -20.82 11.45 1.86
N LYS A 190 -21.76 12.26 1.37
CA LYS A 190 -23.06 12.45 2.04
C LYS A 190 -24.01 11.27 1.90
N ASP A 191 -23.78 10.38 0.94
CA ASP A 191 -24.61 9.22 0.70
C ASP A 191 -23.76 7.95 0.65
N SER A 192 -24.18 6.97 1.42
CA SER A 192 -23.51 5.68 1.66
C SER A 192 -23.48 4.74 0.45
N ILE A 193 -23.23 5.24 -0.73
CA ILE A 193 -22.99 4.37 -1.86
C ILE A 193 -21.51 4.08 -1.88
N GLY A 194 -21.19 3.04 -1.23
CA GLY A 194 -19.95 2.31 -1.07
C GLY A 194 -18.66 2.86 -1.69
N THR A 195 -17.60 2.52 -1.04
CA THR A 195 -16.20 2.66 -1.46
C THR A 195 -15.94 2.14 -2.90
N LEU A 196 -16.80 1.27 -3.42
CA LEU A 196 -16.67 0.71 -4.75
C LEU A 196 -17.09 1.68 -5.85
N ALA A 197 -18.28 2.25 -5.76
CA ALA A 197 -18.83 3.11 -6.81
C ALA A 197 -19.77 4.18 -6.24
N SER A 198 -19.78 5.35 -6.87
CA SER A 198 -20.74 6.41 -6.54
C SER A 198 -22.13 6.14 -7.12
N ASN A 199 -22.19 5.40 -8.25
CA ASN A 199 -23.43 5.04 -8.91
C ASN A 199 -23.29 3.65 -9.57
N ALA A 200 -24.32 2.81 -9.47
CA ALA A 200 -24.37 1.50 -10.11
C ALA A 200 -25.72 1.32 -10.82
N GLN A 201 -25.67 0.90 -12.07
CA GLN A 201 -26.84 0.64 -12.94
C GLN A 201 -26.73 -0.76 -13.54
N ASN A 202 -27.84 -1.48 -13.54
CA ASN A 202 -28.00 -2.77 -14.23
C ASN A 202 -28.64 -2.55 -15.61
#